data_ee66a9f41d72ce9b26fc813e7be956f1
#
_entry.id   ee66a9f41d72ce9b26fc813e7be956f1
#
_cell.length_a   1.000
_cell.length_b   1.000
_cell.length_c   1.000
_cell.angle_alpha   90.00
_cell.angle_beta   90.00
_cell.angle_gamma   90.00
#
_symmetry.space_group_name_H-M   'P 1'
#
loop_
_entity.id
_entity.type
_entity.pdbx_description
1 polymer ?
#
loop_
_entity_poly.entity_id
_entity_poly.type
_entity_poly.pdbx_seq_one_letter_code
_entity_poly.pdbx_strand_id
1 'polypeptide(L)'
;LYQLVNGPWLESHVIPDDRGVDGTFHALRDEAEELVHEIVQKDTGRPGKLYASFMDTEGVNAAGMAPLDADLDRLSAADPEELAQRLGELERTGVGSPVTFWVSKDSGSEDAIAYVIQSGLGLPDEAYYREEAHAETLAAYEKHVAEMLEFLDPARLFGLGAEVAAQRIVGLEKELAAGHWDVVSTRDAVKTYNPCEFGELPTMARAVLSGGNLPEHRVVNMMPSYLEHFESLFTSERMADWQLWATWHILRSRA
;
A
#
# COMPACT_ATOMS: atom_id res chain seq x y z
N LEU A 1 -21.98 -30.99 19.52
CA LEU A 1 -22.51 -29.65 19.83
C LEU A 1 -22.47 -28.74 18.61
N TYR A 2 -21.30 -28.58 17.94
CA TYR A 2 -21.11 -27.72 16.76
C TYR A 2 -22.15 -28.02 15.64
N GLN A 3 -22.24 -29.27 15.24
CA GLN A 3 -23.19 -29.73 14.22
C GLN A 3 -24.66 -29.49 14.63
N LEU A 4 -24.96 -29.64 15.92
CA LEU A 4 -26.32 -29.42 16.44
C LEU A 4 -26.72 -27.94 16.36
N VAL A 5 -25.79 -27.04 16.63
CA VAL A 5 -26.03 -25.59 16.66
C VAL A 5 -25.94 -24.97 15.26
N ASN A 6 -24.93 -25.34 14.49
CA ASN A 6 -24.62 -24.68 13.21
C ASN A 6 -25.08 -25.51 11.99
N GLY A 7 -25.41 -26.78 12.15
CA GLY A 7 -25.76 -27.67 11.02
C GLY A 7 -26.82 -27.13 10.09
N PRO A 8 -27.99 -26.69 10.57
CA PRO A 8 -29.06 -26.15 9.71
C PRO A 8 -28.62 -24.90 8.93
N TRP A 9 -27.80 -24.06 9.55
CA TRP A 9 -27.22 -22.87 8.87
C TRP A 9 -26.21 -23.28 7.80
N LEU A 10 -25.30 -24.20 8.11
CA LEU A 10 -24.30 -24.69 7.15
C LEU A 10 -24.90 -25.41 5.93
N GLU A 11 -26.06 -26.07 6.13
CA GLU A 11 -26.78 -26.77 5.05
C GLU A 11 -27.53 -25.83 4.11
N SER A 12 -27.96 -24.66 4.60
CA SER A 12 -28.80 -23.72 3.85
C SER A 12 -28.08 -22.46 3.40
N HIS A 13 -26.96 -22.12 4.05
CA HIS A 13 -26.23 -20.87 3.77
C HIS A 13 -25.31 -20.99 2.55
N VAL A 14 -25.39 -20.01 1.67
CA VAL A 14 -24.49 -19.87 0.52
C VAL A 14 -23.61 -18.67 0.76
N ILE A 15 -22.29 -18.87 0.70
CA ILE A 15 -21.34 -17.77 0.80
C ILE A 15 -21.50 -16.90 -0.45
N PRO A 16 -21.69 -15.57 -0.30
CA PRO A 16 -21.76 -14.64 -1.44
C PRO A 16 -20.53 -14.72 -2.34
N ASP A 17 -20.72 -14.49 -3.64
CA ASP A 17 -19.64 -14.61 -4.66
C ASP A 17 -18.51 -13.60 -4.48
N ASP A 18 -18.74 -12.52 -3.72
CA ASP A 18 -17.79 -11.44 -3.45
C ASP A 18 -16.82 -11.73 -2.31
N ARG A 19 -16.95 -12.88 -1.64
CA ARG A 19 -16.13 -13.20 -0.46
C ARG A 19 -15.83 -14.70 -0.32
N GLY A 20 -14.68 -15.00 0.30
CA GLY A 20 -14.25 -16.41 0.55
C GLY A 20 -14.73 -16.99 1.87
N VAL A 21 -15.28 -16.17 2.77
CA VAL A 21 -15.78 -16.56 4.10
C VAL A 21 -17.02 -15.76 4.44
N ASP A 22 -17.93 -16.37 5.24
CA ASP A 22 -19.12 -15.68 5.73
C ASP A 22 -19.53 -16.18 7.11
N GLY A 23 -20.41 -15.41 7.79
CA GLY A 23 -20.92 -15.72 9.10
C GLY A 23 -21.54 -14.51 9.80
N THR A 24 -21.92 -14.67 11.06
CA THR A 24 -22.64 -13.65 11.83
C THR A 24 -21.93 -12.28 11.84
N PHE A 25 -20.61 -12.24 11.94
CA PHE A 25 -19.88 -10.97 11.94
C PHE A 25 -19.92 -10.28 10.57
N HIS A 26 -19.95 -11.04 9.48
CA HIS A 26 -20.13 -10.49 8.14
C HIS A 26 -21.53 -9.91 7.96
N ALA A 27 -22.56 -10.64 8.42
CA ALA A 27 -23.94 -10.14 8.39
C ALA A 27 -24.12 -8.85 9.19
N LEU A 28 -23.49 -8.74 10.38
CA LEU A 28 -23.51 -7.50 11.18
C LEU A 28 -22.77 -6.35 10.48
N ARG A 29 -21.67 -6.63 9.79
CA ARG A 29 -20.96 -5.63 8.99
C ARG A 29 -21.84 -5.14 7.84
N ASP A 30 -22.44 -6.06 7.09
CA ASP A 30 -23.28 -5.73 5.95
C ASP A 30 -24.48 -4.88 6.39
N GLU A 31 -25.15 -5.25 7.50
CA GLU A 31 -26.21 -4.42 8.09
C GLU A 31 -25.73 -3.02 8.51
N ALA A 32 -24.53 -2.93 9.10
CA ALA A 32 -23.96 -1.65 9.48
C ALA A 32 -23.63 -0.79 8.24
N GLU A 33 -23.13 -1.39 7.16
CA GLU A 33 -22.85 -0.71 5.90
C GLU A 33 -24.16 -0.19 5.25
N GLU A 34 -25.23 -0.96 5.25
CA GLU A 34 -26.55 -0.51 4.77
C GLU A 34 -27.07 0.68 5.57
N LEU A 35 -27.00 0.63 6.90
CA LEU A 35 -27.43 1.73 7.78
C LEU A 35 -26.58 3.00 7.56
N VAL A 36 -25.26 2.85 7.43
CA VAL A 36 -24.36 3.98 7.13
C VAL A 36 -24.69 4.56 5.76
N HIS A 37 -24.92 3.72 4.75
CA HIS A 37 -25.31 4.17 3.42
C HIS A 37 -26.60 5.02 3.44
N GLU A 38 -27.63 4.56 4.16
CA GLU A 38 -28.86 5.33 4.34
C GLU A 38 -28.62 6.68 5.03
N ILE A 39 -27.71 6.74 6.00
CA ILE A 39 -27.36 7.97 6.70
C ILE A 39 -26.66 8.96 5.76
N VAL A 40 -25.60 8.52 5.05
CA VAL A 40 -24.80 9.43 4.22
C VAL A 40 -25.57 9.95 3.00
N GLN A 41 -26.52 9.18 2.47
CA GLN A 41 -27.41 9.63 1.40
C GLN A 41 -28.29 10.82 1.81
N LYS A 42 -28.64 10.90 3.09
CA LYS A 42 -29.51 11.96 3.63
C LYS A 42 -28.72 13.10 4.29
N ASP A 43 -27.42 12.89 4.49
CA ASP A 43 -26.56 13.85 5.18
C ASP A 43 -26.18 15.02 4.28
N THR A 44 -26.30 16.25 4.80
CA THR A 44 -25.87 17.49 4.11
C THR A 44 -24.53 18.03 4.60
N GLY A 45 -23.94 17.37 5.58
CA GLY A 45 -22.64 17.68 6.18
C GLY A 45 -21.46 17.21 5.33
N ARG A 46 -20.29 17.11 5.95
CA ARG A 46 -19.08 16.65 5.26
C ARG A 46 -19.16 15.21 4.73
N PRO A 47 -19.69 14.22 5.52
CA PRO A 47 -19.81 12.86 5.03
C PRO A 47 -20.70 12.76 3.79
N GLY A 48 -21.89 13.36 3.83
CA GLY A 48 -22.81 13.35 2.68
C GLY A 48 -22.25 14.05 1.45
N LYS A 49 -21.50 15.16 1.62
CA LYS A 49 -20.80 15.82 0.50
C LYS A 49 -19.71 14.96 -0.11
N LEU A 50 -18.95 14.24 0.72
CA LEU A 50 -17.93 13.29 0.25
C LEU A 50 -18.58 12.15 -0.53
N TYR A 51 -19.66 11.56 0.01
CA TYR A 51 -20.43 10.53 -0.67
C TYR A 51 -20.98 11.05 -2.03
N ALA A 52 -21.60 12.23 -2.04
CA ALA A 52 -22.13 12.82 -3.26
C ALA A 52 -21.04 13.07 -4.33
N SER A 53 -19.85 13.52 -3.92
CA SER A 53 -18.73 13.72 -4.85
C SER A 53 -18.18 12.41 -5.42
N PHE A 54 -18.18 11.33 -4.64
CA PHE A 54 -17.82 10.00 -5.11
C PHE A 54 -18.85 9.42 -6.09
N MET A 55 -20.14 9.70 -5.88
CA MET A 55 -21.23 9.22 -6.73
C MET A 55 -21.46 10.08 -7.99
N ASP A 56 -20.79 11.22 -8.11
CA ASP A 56 -20.86 12.10 -9.30
C ASP A 56 -19.97 11.54 -10.42
N THR A 57 -20.44 10.47 -11.07
CA THR A 57 -19.72 9.80 -12.15
C THR A 57 -19.47 10.71 -13.36
N GLU A 58 -20.35 11.67 -13.64
CA GLU A 58 -20.15 12.65 -14.72
C GLU A 58 -19.01 13.60 -14.39
N GLY A 59 -18.96 14.12 -13.15
CA GLY A 59 -17.89 14.98 -12.67
C GLY A 59 -16.56 14.25 -12.60
N VAL A 60 -16.54 13.00 -12.09
CA VAL A 60 -15.33 12.15 -12.02
C VAL A 60 -14.79 11.88 -13.43
N ASN A 61 -15.66 11.47 -14.38
CA ASN A 61 -15.23 11.21 -15.74
C ASN A 61 -14.73 12.47 -16.46
N ALA A 62 -15.36 13.62 -16.21
CA ALA A 62 -14.92 14.90 -16.78
C ALA A 62 -13.58 15.37 -16.21
N ALA A 63 -13.29 15.10 -14.95
CA ALA A 63 -12.02 15.43 -14.32
C ALA A 63 -10.87 14.58 -14.88
N GLY A 64 -11.13 13.32 -15.26
CA GLY A 64 -10.11 12.38 -15.76
C GLY A 64 -8.93 12.27 -14.80
N MET A 65 -7.70 12.32 -15.33
CA MET A 65 -6.46 12.20 -14.54
C MET A 65 -5.96 13.54 -13.94
N ALA A 66 -6.58 14.69 -14.29
CA ALA A 66 -6.12 16.00 -13.82
C ALA A 66 -5.97 16.14 -12.29
N PRO A 67 -6.83 15.51 -11.43
CA PRO A 67 -6.65 15.56 -9.99
C PRO A 67 -5.34 14.92 -9.48
N LEU A 68 -4.69 14.05 -10.28
CA LEU A 68 -3.44 13.39 -9.92
C LEU A 68 -2.20 14.26 -10.17
N ASP A 69 -2.31 15.31 -10.99
CA ASP A 69 -1.15 16.11 -11.41
C ASP A 69 -0.37 16.67 -10.22
N ALA A 70 -1.06 17.13 -9.18
CA ALA A 70 -0.41 17.69 -8.00
C ALA A 70 0.44 16.65 -7.23
N ASP A 71 0.01 15.39 -7.17
CA ASP A 71 0.76 14.32 -6.52
C ASP A 71 1.91 13.83 -7.44
N LEU A 72 1.66 13.72 -8.74
CA LEU A 72 2.66 13.35 -9.73
C LEU A 72 3.80 14.38 -9.84
N ASP A 73 3.50 15.67 -9.75
CA ASP A 73 4.50 16.75 -9.78
C ASP A 73 5.43 16.70 -8.57
N ARG A 74 4.97 16.17 -7.42
CA ARG A 74 5.80 15.98 -6.22
C ARG A 74 6.91 14.94 -6.41
N LEU A 75 6.80 14.05 -7.40
CA LEU A 75 7.83 13.05 -7.69
C LEU A 75 9.10 13.63 -8.30
N SER A 76 9.11 14.91 -8.70
CA SER A 76 10.34 15.59 -9.11
C SER A 76 11.25 15.78 -7.89
N ALA A 77 12.44 15.19 -7.93
CA ALA A 77 13.43 15.23 -6.87
C ALA A 77 14.83 15.36 -7.45
N ALA A 78 15.71 16.07 -6.75
CA ALA A 78 17.09 16.30 -7.19
C ALA A 78 18.00 15.10 -6.95
N ASP A 79 17.69 14.30 -5.94
CA ASP A 79 18.49 13.15 -5.52
C ASP A 79 17.60 12.06 -4.87
N PRO A 80 18.16 10.86 -4.59
CA PRO A 80 17.40 9.75 -3.98
C PRO A 80 16.80 10.08 -2.61
N GLU A 81 17.50 10.83 -1.77
CA GLU A 81 17.04 11.14 -0.42
C GLU A 81 15.80 12.05 -0.47
N GLU A 82 15.81 13.07 -1.33
CA GLU A 82 14.62 13.91 -1.56
C GLU A 82 13.45 13.07 -2.10
N LEU A 83 13.69 12.17 -3.06
CA LEU A 83 12.63 11.28 -3.57
C LEU A 83 12.06 10.39 -2.46
N ALA A 84 12.91 9.78 -1.64
CA ALA A 84 12.49 8.97 -0.50
C ALA A 84 11.62 9.78 0.48
N GLN A 85 12.00 11.02 0.77
CA GLN A 85 11.20 11.93 1.58
C GLN A 85 9.82 12.21 0.95
N ARG A 86 9.77 12.44 -0.39
CA ARG A 86 8.51 12.64 -1.11
C ARG A 86 7.58 11.42 -1.02
N LEU A 87 8.12 10.21 -1.06
CA LEU A 87 7.32 8.99 -0.86
C LEU A 87 6.68 8.96 0.53
N GLY A 88 7.39 9.36 1.57
CA GLY A 88 6.84 9.51 2.91
C GLY A 88 5.77 10.59 3.02
N GLU A 89 5.94 11.73 2.34
CA GLU A 89 4.92 12.79 2.28
C GLU A 89 3.63 12.29 1.61
N LEU A 90 3.74 11.49 0.55
CA LEU A 90 2.61 10.88 -0.14
C LEU A 90 1.91 9.82 0.73
N GLU A 91 2.66 9.03 1.52
CA GLU A 91 2.09 8.06 2.47
C GLU A 91 1.13 8.71 3.46
N ARG A 92 1.43 9.91 3.95
CA ARG A 92 0.53 10.67 4.84
C ARG A 92 -0.83 10.96 4.22
N THR A 93 -0.93 10.89 2.91
CA THR A 93 -2.18 11.11 2.16
C THR A 93 -2.79 9.81 1.62
N GLY A 94 -2.25 8.65 2.00
CA GLY A 94 -2.78 7.33 1.68
C GLY A 94 -2.17 6.67 0.44
N VAL A 95 -1.09 7.22 -0.14
CA VAL A 95 -0.34 6.53 -1.19
C VAL A 95 0.66 5.58 -0.55
N GLY A 96 0.70 4.31 -1.00
CA GLY A 96 1.60 3.31 -0.44
C GLY A 96 3.08 3.72 -0.57
N SER A 97 3.87 3.38 0.43
CA SER A 97 5.30 3.67 0.55
C SER A 97 6.09 2.36 0.70
N PRO A 98 7.37 2.28 0.31
CA PRO A 98 8.17 1.06 0.47
C PRO A 98 8.50 0.73 1.93
N VAL A 99 8.46 1.73 2.81
CA VAL A 99 8.64 1.57 4.25
C VAL A 99 7.50 2.29 4.95
N THR A 100 6.80 1.61 5.83
CA THR A 100 5.70 2.20 6.60
C THR A 100 5.85 1.94 8.10
N PHE A 101 4.99 2.54 8.91
CA PHE A 101 5.00 2.37 10.35
C PHE A 101 3.60 2.45 10.94
N TRP A 102 3.45 1.88 12.12
CA TRP A 102 2.30 2.17 12.99
C TRP A 102 2.79 2.41 14.41
N VAL A 103 1.97 3.08 15.20
CA VAL A 103 2.25 3.32 16.62
C VAL A 103 1.41 2.35 17.45
N SER A 104 2.08 1.67 18.39
CA SER A 104 1.43 0.76 19.33
C SER A 104 2.15 0.79 20.67
N LYS A 105 1.60 0.07 21.67
CA LYS A 105 2.31 -0.15 22.93
C LYS A 105 3.62 -0.89 22.65
N ASP A 106 4.70 -0.42 23.24
CA ASP A 106 6.00 -1.10 23.20
C ASP A 106 5.91 -2.46 23.92
N SER A 107 6.42 -3.51 23.30
CA SER A 107 6.50 -4.84 23.92
C SER A 107 7.48 -4.89 25.09
N GLY A 108 8.43 -3.96 25.17
CA GLY A 108 9.46 -3.88 26.21
C GLY A 108 9.19 -2.82 27.30
N SER A 109 8.15 -1.99 27.18
CA SER A 109 7.82 -0.93 28.14
C SER A 109 6.33 -0.63 28.21
N GLU A 110 5.92 0.35 28.99
CA GLU A 110 4.53 0.84 29.05
C GLU A 110 4.25 1.99 28.08
N ASP A 111 5.25 2.46 27.34
CA ASP A 111 5.15 3.60 26.44
C ASP A 111 4.60 3.17 25.05
N ALA A 112 4.17 4.15 24.27
CA ALA A 112 3.88 3.98 22.86
C ALA A 112 5.18 4.11 22.04
N ILE A 113 5.34 3.25 21.05
CA ILE A 113 6.50 3.25 20.16
C ILE A 113 6.06 3.02 18.70
N ALA A 114 6.82 3.54 17.74
CA ALA A 114 6.60 3.26 16.33
C ALA A 114 7.26 1.93 15.93
N TYR A 115 6.51 1.09 15.25
CA TYR A 115 6.97 -0.15 14.63
C TYR A 115 7.15 0.09 13.13
N VAL A 116 8.38 0.02 12.66
CA VAL A 116 8.75 0.21 11.24
C VAL A 116 8.74 -1.13 10.53
N ILE A 117 8.04 -1.21 9.40
CA ILE A 117 7.83 -2.45 8.65
C ILE A 117 8.12 -2.32 7.16
N GLN A 118 8.34 -3.48 6.55
CA GLN A 118 8.37 -3.65 5.10
C GLN A 118 7.01 -3.37 4.45
N SER A 119 7.03 -2.75 3.26
CA SER A 119 5.85 -2.42 2.47
C SER A 119 6.24 -2.22 0.99
N GLY A 120 5.33 -1.70 0.17
CA GLY A 120 5.66 -1.26 -1.19
C GLY A 120 5.39 -2.28 -2.30
N LEU A 121 4.73 -3.39 -2.00
CA LEU A 121 4.31 -4.34 -3.01
C LEU A 121 2.89 -4.04 -3.49
N GLY A 122 2.65 -4.23 -4.77
CA GLY A 122 1.32 -4.11 -5.37
C GLY A 122 0.44 -5.34 -5.15
N LEU A 123 1.04 -6.52 -4.98
CA LEU A 123 0.39 -7.77 -4.61
C LEU A 123 0.51 -8.02 -3.09
N PRO A 124 -0.29 -8.95 -2.52
CA PRO A 124 -0.45 -9.09 -1.07
C PRO A 124 0.82 -9.37 -0.28
N ASP A 125 1.75 -10.17 -0.80
CA ASP A 125 3.02 -10.50 -0.16
C ASP A 125 4.10 -10.94 -1.17
N GLU A 126 5.29 -11.22 -0.67
CA GLU A 126 6.47 -11.57 -1.47
C GLU A 126 6.33 -12.86 -2.27
N ALA A 127 5.51 -13.81 -1.80
CA ALA A 127 5.33 -15.10 -2.46
C ALA A 127 4.70 -14.94 -3.85
N TYR A 128 3.85 -13.92 -4.05
CA TYR A 128 3.26 -13.61 -5.35
C TYR A 128 4.28 -13.23 -6.42
N TYR A 129 5.48 -12.79 -6.02
CA TYR A 129 6.54 -12.38 -6.95
C TYR A 129 7.54 -13.49 -7.27
N ARG A 130 7.59 -14.59 -6.48
CA ARG A 130 8.57 -15.65 -6.61
C ARG A 130 8.02 -17.06 -6.84
N GLU A 131 6.79 -17.33 -6.37
CA GLU A 131 6.23 -18.69 -6.44
C GLU A 131 5.51 -18.94 -7.78
N GLU A 132 5.80 -20.08 -8.41
CA GLU A 132 5.18 -20.48 -9.68
C GLU A 132 3.63 -20.56 -9.56
N ALA A 133 3.12 -20.92 -8.39
CA ALA A 133 1.68 -20.95 -8.11
C ALA A 133 0.98 -19.61 -8.33
N HIS A 134 1.70 -18.49 -8.29
CA HIS A 134 1.18 -17.14 -8.47
C HIS A 134 1.56 -16.49 -9.81
N ALA A 135 2.20 -17.23 -10.73
CA ALA A 135 2.70 -16.70 -11.99
C ALA A 135 1.60 -16.06 -12.85
N GLU A 136 0.41 -16.68 -12.92
CA GLU A 136 -0.74 -16.13 -13.65
C GLU A 136 -1.25 -14.83 -13.02
N THR A 137 -1.32 -14.76 -11.69
CA THR A 137 -1.71 -13.54 -10.96
C THR A 137 -0.71 -12.41 -11.19
N LEU A 138 0.59 -12.72 -11.16
CA LEU A 138 1.65 -11.74 -11.41
C LEU A 138 1.60 -11.20 -12.85
N ALA A 139 1.36 -12.07 -13.83
CA ALA A 139 1.20 -11.66 -15.23
C ALA A 139 -0.06 -10.79 -15.44
N ALA A 140 -1.18 -11.15 -14.79
CA ALA A 140 -2.40 -10.35 -14.82
C ALA A 140 -2.21 -8.98 -14.15
N TYR A 141 -1.44 -8.93 -13.05
CA TYR A 141 -1.08 -7.68 -12.39
C TYR A 141 -0.23 -6.78 -13.28
N GLU A 142 0.82 -7.29 -13.93
CA GLU A 142 1.66 -6.51 -14.85
C GLU A 142 0.83 -5.94 -16.01
N LYS A 143 -0.08 -6.74 -16.57
CA LYS A 143 -1.01 -6.29 -17.61
C LYS A 143 -1.93 -5.19 -17.11
N HIS A 144 -2.51 -5.35 -15.91
CA HIS A 144 -3.36 -4.34 -15.30
C HIS A 144 -2.60 -3.02 -15.06
N VAL A 145 -1.36 -3.08 -14.56
CA VAL A 145 -0.51 -1.89 -14.42
C VAL A 145 -0.36 -1.18 -15.76
N ALA A 146 -0.05 -1.93 -16.84
CA ALA A 146 0.11 -1.35 -18.18
C ALA A 146 -1.18 -0.66 -18.66
N GLU A 147 -2.33 -1.33 -18.54
CA GLU A 147 -3.63 -0.80 -18.93
C GLU A 147 -3.99 0.50 -18.17
N MET A 148 -3.67 0.57 -16.89
CA MET A 148 -3.91 1.78 -16.08
C MET A 148 -2.94 2.91 -16.45
N LEU A 149 -1.70 2.62 -16.77
CA LEU A 149 -0.72 3.63 -17.19
C LEU A 149 -1.06 4.28 -18.54
N GLU A 150 -1.86 3.63 -19.39
CA GLU A 150 -2.33 4.21 -20.66
C GLU A 150 -3.18 5.48 -20.47
N PHE A 151 -3.78 5.67 -19.30
CA PHE A 151 -4.53 6.90 -18.99
C PHE A 151 -3.65 8.12 -18.72
N LEU A 152 -2.33 7.94 -18.52
CA LEU A 152 -1.41 9.01 -18.22
C LEU A 152 -0.75 9.57 -19.49
N ASP A 153 -0.38 10.87 -19.42
CA ASP A 153 0.48 11.45 -20.45
C ASP A 153 1.82 10.68 -20.52
N PRO A 154 2.28 10.27 -21.72
CA PRO A 154 3.57 9.60 -21.89
C PRO A 154 4.77 10.35 -21.27
N ALA A 155 4.70 11.66 -21.13
CA ALA A 155 5.73 12.44 -20.43
C ALA A 155 5.87 12.03 -18.95
N ARG A 156 4.80 11.60 -18.30
CA ARG A 156 4.80 11.06 -16.92
C ARG A 156 5.49 9.69 -16.81
N LEU A 157 5.66 9.01 -17.95
CA LEU A 157 6.35 7.73 -18.08
C LEU A 157 7.76 7.86 -18.70
N PHE A 158 8.35 9.05 -18.65
CA PHE A 158 9.67 9.34 -19.24
C PHE A 158 9.76 9.03 -20.75
N GLY A 159 8.65 9.13 -21.47
CA GLY A 159 8.54 8.77 -22.88
C GLY A 159 8.53 7.26 -23.16
N LEU A 160 8.39 6.43 -22.14
CA LEU A 160 8.23 4.98 -22.28
C LEU A 160 6.79 4.65 -22.68
N GLY A 161 6.60 3.53 -23.42
CA GLY A 161 5.28 2.94 -23.56
C GLY A 161 4.80 2.34 -22.23
N ALA A 162 3.49 2.28 -22.03
CA ALA A 162 2.87 1.80 -20.80
C ALA A 162 3.31 0.36 -20.42
N GLU A 163 3.44 -0.54 -21.41
CA GLU A 163 3.92 -1.92 -21.21
C GLU A 163 5.36 -1.94 -20.65
N VAL A 164 6.27 -1.13 -21.23
CA VAL A 164 7.67 -1.05 -20.76
C VAL A 164 7.74 -0.44 -19.38
N ALA A 165 6.93 0.58 -19.10
CA ALA A 165 6.85 1.18 -17.76
C ALA A 165 6.33 0.17 -16.73
N ALA A 166 5.28 -0.59 -17.05
CA ALA A 166 4.75 -1.65 -16.20
C ALA A 166 5.79 -2.74 -15.90
N GLN A 167 6.53 -3.19 -16.90
CA GLN A 167 7.62 -4.16 -16.71
C GLN A 167 8.70 -3.64 -15.77
N ARG A 168 9.07 -2.36 -15.84
CA ARG A 168 10.04 -1.74 -14.93
C ARG A 168 9.50 -1.64 -13.50
N ILE A 169 8.23 -1.26 -13.34
CA ILE A 169 7.55 -1.20 -12.04
C ILE A 169 7.51 -2.58 -11.38
N VAL A 170 6.97 -3.58 -12.08
CA VAL A 170 6.87 -4.95 -11.55
C VAL A 170 8.26 -5.56 -11.35
N GLY A 171 9.23 -5.21 -12.21
CA GLY A 171 10.63 -5.59 -12.03
C GLY A 171 11.21 -5.06 -10.72
N LEU A 172 10.99 -3.77 -10.41
CA LEU A 172 11.41 -3.18 -9.14
C LEU A 172 10.69 -3.82 -7.94
N GLU A 173 9.37 -4.08 -8.05
CA GLU A 173 8.63 -4.77 -6.99
C GLU A 173 9.13 -6.21 -6.76
N LYS A 174 9.53 -6.94 -7.80
CA LYS A 174 10.17 -8.26 -7.66
C LYS A 174 11.48 -8.19 -6.87
N GLU A 175 12.31 -7.22 -7.19
CA GLU A 175 13.56 -7.01 -6.45
C GLU A 175 13.27 -6.60 -5.00
N LEU A 176 12.31 -5.72 -4.77
CA LEU A 176 11.89 -5.31 -3.43
C LEU A 176 11.36 -6.51 -2.63
N ALA A 177 10.50 -7.33 -3.26
CA ALA A 177 9.94 -8.57 -2.68
C ALA A 177 11.03 -9.58 -2.28
N ALA A 178 12.14 -9.64 -3.02
CA ALA A 178 13.25 -10.52 -2.69
C ALA A 178 13.91 -10.19 -1.34
N GLY A 179 13.77 -8.98 -0.83
CA GLY A 179 14.21 -8.56 0.50
C GLY A 179 13.15 -8.67 1.58
N HIS A 180 11.88 -8.88 1.22
CA HIS A 180 10.80 -9.03 2.19
C HIS A 180 10.96 -10.32 3.02
N TRP A 181 10.63 -10.22 4.28
CA TRP A 181 10.42 -11.40 5.11
C TRP A 181 9.10 -12.06 4.73
N ASP A 182 9.08 -13.39 4.74
CA ASP A 182 7.87 -14.17 4.50
C ASP A 182 6.82 -13.95 5.61
N VAL A 183 5.55 -14.23 5.29
CA VAL A 183 4.40 -14.02 6.19
C VAL A 183 4.54 -14.78 7.51
N VAL A 184 5.23 -15.92 7.55
CA VAL A 184 5.44 -16.70 8.79
C VAL A 184 6.48 -16.01 9.66
N SER A 185 7.60 -15.60 9.07
CA SER A 185 8.68 -14.90 9.78
C SER A 185 8.22 -13.55 10.35
N THR A 186 7.34 -12.83 9.67
CA THR A 186 6.81 -11.54 10.16
C THR A 186 5.91 -11.68 11.39
N ARG A 187 5.44 -12.88 11.72
CA ARG A 187 4.64 -13.17 12.92
C ARG A 187 5.46 -13.57 14.14
N ASP A 188 6.75 -13.74 14.00
CA ASP A 188 7.65 -14.08 15.12
C ASP A 188 7.92 -12.82 15.96
N ALA A 189 7.22 -12.71 17.07
CA ALA A 189 7.29 -11.54 17.96
C ALA A 189 8.68 -11.31 18.59
N VAL A 190 9.55 -12.31 18.61
CA VAL A 190 10.93 -12.19 19.11
C VAL A 190 11.83 -11.64 17.99
N LYS A 191 11.74 -12.21 16.80
CA LYS A 191 12.55 -11.78 15.65
C LYS A 191 12.21 -10.37 15.19
N THR A 192 10.94 -9.97 15.28
CA THR A 192 10.45 -8.67 14.84
C THR A 192 10.60 -7.56 15.88
N TYR A 193 11.07 -7.88 17.10
CA TYR A 193 11.30 -6.88 18.13
C TYR A 193 12.76 -6.44 18.18
N ASN A 194 13.14 -5.47 17.35
CA ASN A 194 14.49 -4.92 17.25
C ASN A 194 14.45 -3.41 17.56
N PRO A 195 14.37 -3.01 18.84
CA PRO A 195 14.36 -1.60 19.21
C PRO A 195 15.71 -0.94 18.94
N CYS A 196 15.68 0.23 18.30
CA CYS A 196 16.87 1.02 17.96
C CYS A 196 16.55 2.52 17.98
N GLU A 197 17.59 3.35 17.99
CA GLU A 197 17.42 4.79 17.80
C GLU A 197 17.11 5.09 16.33
N PHE A 198 16.28 6.11 16.06
CA PHE A 198 15.91 6.50 14.70
C PHE A 198 17.13 6.71 13.80
N GLY A 199 18.20 7.33 14.33
CA GLY A 199 19.44 7.58 13.61
C GLY A 199 20.24 6.33 13.19
N GLU A 200 19.93 5.16 13.75
CA GLU A 200 20.55 3.87 13.40
C GLU A 200 19.89 3.20 12.18
N LEU A 201 18.71 3.68 11.77
CA LEU A 201 18.05 3.19 10.56
C LEU A 201 18.84 3.60 9.30
N PRO A 202 18.76 2.83 8.21
CA PRO A 202 19.31 3.19 6.91
C PRO A 202 18.80 4.56 6.42
N THR A 203 19.62 5.29 5.65
CA THR A 203 19.35 6.68 5.26
C THR A 203 18.05 6.86 4.48
N MET A 204 17.82 6.02 3.48
CA MET A 204 16.59 6.13 2.67
C MET A 204 15.34 5.76 3.48
N ALA A 205 15.43 4.79 4.39
CA ALA A 205 14.34 4.47 5.30
C ALA A 205 14.01 5.66 6.22
N ARG A 206 15.03 6.33 6.78
CA ARG A 206 14.85 7.56 7.58
C ARG A 206 14.21 8.67 6.77
N ALA A 207 14.64 8.88 5.52
CA ALA A 207 14.06 9.89 4.66
C ALA A 207 12.57 9.66 4.41
N VAL A 208 12.16 8.42 4.10
CA VAL A 208 10.74 8.04 3.97
C VAL A 208 9.99 8.32 5.26
N LEU A 209 10.48 7.84 6.39
CA LEU A 209 9.81 7.99 7.70
C LEU A 209 9.71 9.46 8.14
N SER A 210 10.72 10.28 7.86
CA SER A 210 10.72 11.72 8.11
C SER A 210 9.68 12.43 7.22
N GLY A 211 9.59 12.08 5.94
CA GLY A 211 8.52 12.52 5.04
C GLY A 211 7.14 12.13 5.55
N GLY A 212 7.00 10.93 6.12
CA GLY A 212 5.82 10.44 6.83
C GLY A 212 5.51 11.17 8.15
N ASN A 213 6.38 12.10 8.55
CA ASN A 213 6.29 12.88 9.79
C ASN A 213 6.45 12.03 11.07
N LEU A 214 7.21 10.93 10.98
CA LEU A 214 7.60 10.17 12.17
C LEU A 214 8.67 10.99 12.95
N PRO A 215 8.45 11.28 14.25
CA PRO A 215 9.45 11.93 15.09
C PRO A 215 10.71 11.08 15.24
N GLU A 216 11.89 11.74 15.32
CA GLU A 216 13.20 11.10 15.48
C GLU A 216 13.40 10.56 16.92
N HIS A 217 12.59 9.60 17.30
CA HIS A 217 12.65 8.90 18.57
C HIS A 217 13.02 7.43 18.36
N ARG A 218 13.23 6.72 19.48
CA ARG A 218 13.41 5.27 19.46
C ARG A 218 12.23 4.59 18.75
N VAL A 219 12.54 3.61 17.91
CA VAL A 219 11.57 2.82 17.12
C VAL A 219 11.85 1.33 17.28
N VAL A 220 10.92 0.49 16.83
CA VAL A 220 11.16 -0.94 16.62
C VAL A 220 11.32 -1.19 15.12
N ASN A 221 12.52 -1.54 14.67
CA ASN A 221 12.78 -1.99 13.32
C ASN A 221 12.38 -3.47 13.21
N MET A 222 11.19 -3.75 12.66
CA MET A 222 10.68 -5.12 12.64
C MET A 222 11.43 -6.04 11.68
N MET A 223 11.93 -5.51 10.56
CA MET A 223 12.62 -6.28 9.52
C MET A 223 13.95 -5.61 9.14
N PRO A 224 15.01 -5.72 9.97
CA PRO A 224 16.26 -5.01 9.73
C PRO A 224 16.90 -5.30 8.37
N SER A 225 16.94 -6.56 7.96
CA SER A 225 17.52 -6.94 6.66
C SER A 225 16.72 -6.41 5.46
N TYR A 226 15.41 -6.20 5.62
CA TYR A 226 14.63 -5.56 4.58
C TYR A 226 15.01 -4.10 4.40
N LEU A 227 15.18 -3.33 5.48
CA LEU A 227 15.58 -1.93 5.36
C LEU A 227 16.96 -1.77 4.73
N GLU A 228 17.90 -2.67 5.03
CA GLU A 228 19.22 -2.72 4.37
C GLU A 228 19.09 -3.06 2.88
N HIS A 229 18.22 -4.00 2.53
CA HIS A 229 17.94 -4.36 1.14
C HIS A 229 17.30 -3.19 0.39
N PHE A 230 16.28 -2.55 0.95
CA PHE A 230 15.64 -1.35 0.40
C PHE A 230 16.68 -0.24 0.13
N GLU A 231 17.56 0.05 1.10
CA GLU A 231 18.66 1.01 0.95
C GLU A 231 19.50 0.69 -0.28
N SER A 232 19.85 -0.58 -0.51
CA SER A 232 20.67 -1.00 -1.64
C SER A 232 19.99 -0.83 -3.01
N LEU A 233 18.65 -0.82 -3.04
CA LEU A 233 17.88 -0.61 -4.26
C LEU A 233 17.61 0.87 -4.58
N PHE A 234 17.73 1.75 -3.59
CA PHE A 234 17.35 3.16 -3.73
C PHE A 234 18.55 4.04 -4.10
N THR A 235 19.02 3.93 -5.35
CA THR A 235 20.22 4.61 -5.85
C THR A 235 19.89 5.66 -6.90
N SER A 236 20.84 6.55 -7.19
CA SER A 236 20.70 7.60 -8.21
C SER A 236 20.39 7.04 -9.60
N GLU A 237 20.99 5.90 -9.96
CA GLU A 237 20.77 5.24 -11.25
C GLU A 237 19.35 4.68 -11.39
N ARG A 238 18.68 4.44 -10.27
CA ARG A 238 17.36 3.85 -10.21
C ARG A 238 16.23 4.84 -9.92
N MET A 239 16.54 6.14 -9.83
CA MET A 239 15.53 7.17 -9.53
C MET A 239 14.32 7.10 -10.48
N ALA A 240 14.57 6.90 -11.78
CA ALA A 240 13.46 6.78 -12.75
C ALA A 240 12.55 5.56 -12.50
N ASP A 241 13.11 4.44 -12.02
CA ASP A 241 12.31 3.25 -11.66
C ASP A 241 11.44 3.54 -10.43
N TRP A 242 12.01 4.18 -9.42
CA TRP A 242 11.27 4.59 -8.22
C TRP A 242 10.21 5.64 -8.51
N GLN A 243 10.45 6.58 -9.43
CA GLN A 243 9.44 7.54 -9.87
C GLN A 243 8.31 6.86 -10.65
N LEU A 244 8.60 5.88 -11.52
CA LEU A 244 7.58 5.06 -12.19
C LEU A 244 6.76 4.24 -11.18
N TRP A 245 7.45 3.60 -10.23
CA TRP A 245 6.80 2.86 -9.14
C TRP A 245 5.84 3.77 -8.34
N ALA A 246 6.31 4.97 -7.95
CA ALA A 246 5.48 5.93 -7.24
C ALA A 246 4.31 6.45 -8.08
N THR A 247 4.52 6.68 -9.39
CA THR A 247 3.46 7.03 -10.34
C THR A 247 2.34 5.99 -10.34
N TRP A 248 2.71 4.70 -10.39
CA TRP A 248 1.76 3.61 -10.28
C TRP A 248 1.02 3.60 -8.94
N HIS A 249 1.73 3.76 -7.83
CA HIS A 249 1.12 3.75 -6.50
C HIS A 249 0.20 4.96 -6.26
N ILE A 250 0.49 6.13 -6.85
CA ILE A 250 -0.42 7.28 -6.87
C ILE A 250 -1.68 6.92 -7.65
N LEU A 251 -1.52 6.45 -8.89
CA LEU A 251 -2.64 6.07 -9.75
C LEU A 251 -3.54 5.04 -9.07
N ARG A 252 -2.99 3.96 -8.56
CA ARG A 252 -3.70 2.90 -7.83
C ARG A 252 -4.48 3.41 -6.60
N SER A 253 -3.96 4.45 -5.94
CA SER A 253 -4.53 4.94 -4.67
C SER A 253 -5.57 6.04 -4.88
N ARG A 254 -5.62 6.67 -6.04
CA ARG A 254 -6.42 7.87 -6.33
C ARG A 254 -7.45 7.69 -7.46
N ALA A 255 -7.22 6.74 -8.37
CA ALA A 255 -8.10 6.49 -9.51
C ALA A 255 -9.23 5.51 -9.20
#